data_12641047786e7a0dbf7bb7414b451e27
#
_entry.id   12641047786e7a0dbf7bb7414b451e27
#
_cell.length_a   1.000
_cell.length_b   1.000
_cell.length_c   1.000
_cell.angle_alpha   90.00
_cell.angle_beta   90.00
_cell.angle_gamma   90.00
#
_symmetry.space_group_name_H-M   'P 1'
#
loop_
_entity.id
_entity.type
_entity.pdbx_description
1 polymer ?
#
loop_
_entity_poly.entity_id
_entity_poly.type
_entity_poly.pdbx_seq_one_letter_code
_entity_poly.pdbx_strand_id
1 'polypeptide(L)' 'PGTFYSSPDPDSAPFVNIGDNVNAGDTVCIVEAMKIMNEIQVEESGIIEEVLVENSSPVEFDQVLFKLKSSK' A
#
# COMPACT_ATOMS: atom_id res chain seq x y z
N PRO A 1 -5.24 -7.92 -12.40
CA PRO A 1 -5.07 -8.81 -11.24
C PRO A 1 -3.61 -8.82 -10.77
N GLY A 2 -3.45 -8.92 -9.48
CA GLY A 2 -2.12 -8.97 -8.88
C GLY A 2 -2.21 -9.48 -7.46
N THR A 3 -1.05 -9.46 -6.78
CA THR A 3 -0.97 -9.87 -5.38
C THR A 3 -0.41 -8.71 -4.58
N PHE A 4 -1.10 -8.38 -3.49
CA PHE A 4 -0.74 -7.28 -2.60
C PHE A 4 0.30 -7.74 -1.58
N TYR A 5 1.36 -6.95 -1.41
CA TYR A 5 2.35 -7.16 -0.36
C TYR A 5 2.53 -5.87 0.44
N SER A 6 2.42 -5.98 1.75
CA SER A 6 2.52 -4.82 2.63
C SER A 6 3.96 -4.42 2.95
N SER A 7 4.92 -5.29 2.62
CA SER A 7 6.34 -5.06 2.90
C SER A 7 7.18 -5.50 1.71
N PRO A 8 8.45 -5.04 1.62
CA PRO A 8 9.31 -5.43 0.50
C PRO A 8 9.69 -6.91 0.49
N ASP A 9 9.69 -7.54 1.65
CA ASP A 9 9.94 -8.98 1.78
C ASP A 9 9.36 -9.48 3.11
N PRO A 10 9.27 -10.83 3.29
CA PRO A 10 8.62 -11.38 4.48
C PRO A 10 9.27 -11.01 5.81
N ASP A 11 10.55 -10.67 5.79
CA ASP A 11 11.29 -10.38 7.02
C ASP A 11 11.35 -8.89 7.34
N SER A 12 10.80 -8.06 6.48
CA SER A 12 10.83 -6.60 6.65
C SER A 12 9.52 -6.11 7.23
N ALA A 13 9.59 -4.98 7.95
CA ALA A 13 8.41 -4.32 8.45
C ALA A 13 7.56 -3.82 7.29
N PRO A 14 6.25 -3.63 7.51
CA PRO A 14 5.39 -3.04 6.48
C PRO A 14 5.88 -1.65 6.10
N PHE A 15 5.62 -1.24 4.86
CA PHE A 15 5.93 0.12 4.43
C PHE A 15 5.22 1.15 5.28
N VAL A 16 3.97 0.88 5.67
CA VAL A 16 3.17 1.80 6.46
C VAL A 16 2.30 1.03 7.45
N ASN A 17 1.92 1.72 8.53
CA ASN A 17 0.97 1.22 9.51
C ASN A 17 -0.16 2.23 9.67
N ILE A 18 -1.31 1.77 10.17
CA ILE A 18 -2.43 2.67 10.47
C ILE A 18 -1.93 3.73 11.45
N GLY A 19 -2.27 4.98 11.15
CA GLY A 19 -1.85 6.13 11.95
C GLY A 19 -0.61 6.83 11.43
N ASP A 20 0.11 6.23 10.47
CA ASP A 20 1.33 6.84 9.93
C ASP A 20 0.98 8.03 9.04
N ASN A 21 1.81 9.06 9.12
CA ASN A 21 1.78 10.18 8.17
C ASN A 21 2.56 9.77 6.94
N VAL A 22 1.98 9.98 5.78
CA VAL A 22 2.67 9.74 4.50
C VAL A 22 2.66 11.01 3.68
N ASN A 23 3.70 11.17 2.87
CA ASN A 23 3.82 12.29 1.95
C ASN A 23 3.61 11.79 0.53
N ALA A 24 3.11 12.68 -0.33
CA ALA A 24 2.95 12.35 -1.74
C ALA A 24 4.26 11.77 -2.28
N GLY A 25 4.17 10.65 -2.96
CA GLY A 25 5.34 9.94 -3.49
C GLY A 25 5.87 8.82 -2.60
N ASP A 26 5.41 8.72 -1.35
CA ASP A 26 5.86 7.63 -0.48
C ASP A 26 5.28 6.30 -0.95
N THR A 27 6.12 5.26 -0.88
CA THR A 27 5.67 3.90 -1.21
C THR A 27 4.89 3.32 -0.04
N VAL A 28 3.71 2.79 -0.32
CA VAL A 28 2.83 2.21 0.73
C VAL A 28 2.65 0.71 0.60
N CYS A 29 2.92 0.16 -0.58
CA CYS A 29 2.80 -1.29 -0.78
C CYS A 29 3.45 -1.68 -2.09
N ILE A 30 3.47 -2.99 -2.34
CA ILE A 30 3.88 -3.55 -3.62
C ILE A 30 2.71 -4.36 -4.16
N VAL A 31 2.46 -4.26 -5.46
CA VAL A 31 1.53 -5.16 -6.15
C VAL A 31 2.32 -5.92 -7.19
N GLU A 32 2.37 -7.24 -7.04
CA GLU A 32 3.06 -8.09 -8.00
C GLU A 32 2.07 -8.56 -9.06
N ALA A 33 2.42 -8.38 -10.32
CA ALA A 33 1.63 -8.86 -11.44
C ALA A 33 2.57 -9.37 -12.52
N MET A 34 2.35 -10.56 -13.00
CA MET A 34 3.13 -11.17 -14.08
C MET A 34 4.63 -11.17 -13.76
N LYS A 35 4.98 -11.48 -12.52
CA LYS A 35 6.36 -11.56 -12.01
C LYS A 35 7.05 -10.19 -11.95
N ILE A 36 6.29 -9.12 -12.06
CA ILE A 36 6.83 -7.77 -11.92
C ILE A 36 6.32 -7.18 -10.61
N MET A 37 7.26 -6.69 -9.80
CA MET A 37 6.97 -6.08 -8.50
C MET A 37 6.80 -4.60 -8.70
N ASN A 38 5.58 -4.11 -8.57
CA ASN A 38 5.28 -2.68 -8.77
C ASN A 38 5.12 -2.02 -7.42
N GLU A 39 5.93 -1.00 -7.14
CA GLU A 39 5.76 -0.20 -5.94
C GLU A 39 4.65 0.81 -6.17
N ILE A 40 3.75 0.90 -5.20
CA ILE A 40 2.62 1.82 -5.27
C ILE A 40 2.90 3.00 -4.35
N GLN A 41 2.89 4.20 -4.91
CA GLN A 41 3.10 5.44 -4.16
C GLN A 41 1.78 6.18 -4.00
N VAL A 42 1.63 6.85 -2.86
CA VAL A 42 0.47 7.72 -2.66
C VAL A 42 0.64 8.99 -3.48
N GLU A 43 -0.46 9.53 -3.98
CA GLU A 43 -0.44 10.75 -4.78
C GLU A 43 -0.61 12.00 -3.93
N GLU A 44 -1.16 11.85 -2.73
CA GLU A 44 -1.41 12.97 -1.83
C GLU A 44 -0.94 12.62 -0.43
N SER A 45 -0.54 13.64 0.31
CA SER A 45 -0.15 13.49 1.72
C SER A 45 -1.38 13.21 2.57
N GLY A 46 -1.20 12.46 3.64
CA GLY A 46 -2.29 12.16 4.55
C GLY A 46 -1.85 11.21 5.64
N ILE A 47 -2.83 10.69 6.36
CA ILE A 47 -2.62 9.72 7.42
C ILE A 47 -3.29 8.42 6.98
N ILE A 48 -2.58 7.30 7.16
CA ILE A 48 -3.15 5.98 6.85
C ILE A 48 -4.25 5.70 7.85
N GLU A 49 -5.48 5.65 7.37
CA GLU A 49 -6.65 5.43 8.22
C GLU A 49 -7.05 3.96 8.24
N GLU A 50 -6.99 3.31 7.09
CA GLU A 50 -7.31 1.89 6.97
C GLU A 50 -6.44 1.24 5.91
N VAL A 51 -6.12 -0.04 6.13
CA VAL A 51 -5.52 -0.91 5.13
C VAL A 51 -6.57 -1.95 4.81
N LEU A 52 -7.08 -1.95 3.60
CA LEU A 52 -8.27 -2.70 3.22
C LEU A 52 -7.96 -4.06 2.59
N VAL A 53 -6.70 -4.45 2.58
CA VAL A 53 -6.26 -5.70 1.97
C VAL A 53 -5.25 -6.36 2.90
N GLU A 54 -5.36 -7.66 3.05
CA GLU A 54 -4.38 -8.40 3.83
C GLU A 54 -3.15 -8.71 2.99
N ASN A 55 -2.01 -8.83 3.66
CA ASN A 55 -0.76 -9.19 3.00
C ASN A 55 -0.92 -10.52 2.24
N SER A 56 -0.37 -10.57 1.04
CA SER A 56 -0.40 -11.74 0.17
C SER A 56 -1.78 -12.07 -0.41
N SER A 57 -2.70 -11.12 -0.37
CA SER A 57 -4.05 -11.31 -0.93
C SER A 57 -4.10 -10.89 -2.39
N PRO A 58 -4.99 -11.52 -3.18
CA PRO A 58 -5.19 -11.08 -4.56
C PRO A 58 -5.91 -9.74 -4.61
N VAL A 59 -5.56 -8.92 -5.59
CA VAL A 59 -6.20 -7.63 -5.81
C VAL A 59 -6.53 -7.47 -7.29
N GLU A 60 -7.55 -6.65 -7.56
CA GLU A 60 -8.02 -6.40 -8.91
C GLU A 60 -7.79 -4.95 -9.30
N PHE A 61 -7.94 -4.66 -10.58
CA PHE A 61 -7.85 -3.30 -11.10
C PHE A 61 -8.88 -2.40 -10.42
N ASP A 62 -8.48 -1.20 -10.05
CA ASP A 62 -9.32 -0.19 -9.38
C ASP A 62 -9.80 -0.59 -7.99
N GLN A 63 -9.27 -1.66 -7.42
CA GLN A 63 -9.61 -2.03 -6.05
C GLN A 63 -8.99 -1.02 -5.08
N VAL A 64 -9.76 -0.59 -4.08
CA VAL A 64 -9.25 0.32 -3.04
C VAL A 64 -8.36 -0.48 -2.09
N LEU A 65 -7.14 -0.02 -1.89
CA LEU A 65 -6.15 -0.71 -1.03
C LEU A 65 -6.00 -0.03 0.32
N PHE A 66 -6.02 1.29 0.33
CA PHE A 66 -5.83 2.10 1.54
C PHE A 66 -6.88 3.18 1.60
N LYS A 67 -7.19 3.60 2.82
CA LYS A 67 -7.99 4.80 3.04
C LYS A 67 -7.12 5.81 3.76
N LEU A 68 -6.98 6.99 3.18
CA LEU A 68 -6.20 8.07 3.76
C LEU A 68 -7.12 9.16 4.28
N LYS A 69 -6.72 9.72 5.42
CA LYS A 69 -7.37 10.89 5.97
C LYS A 69 -6.48 12.10 5.67
N SER A 70 -7.10 13.21 5.28
CA SER A 70 -6.34 14.44 5.06
C SER A 70 -5.58 14.81 6.31
N SER A 71 -4.32 15.26 6.13
CA SER A 71 -3.48 15.66 7.24
C SER A 71 -3.74 17.10 7.68
N LYS A 72 -4.72 17.76 7.08
CA LYS A 72 -5.09 19.12 7.47
C LYS A 72 -6.17 19.10 8.54
#